data_655d35d68eaf4e8b93109ecf08b7a1db
#
_entry.id   655d35d68eaf4e8b93109ecf08b7a1db
#
_cell.length_a   1.000
_cell.length_b   1.000
_cell.length_c   1.000
_cell.angle_alpha   90.00
_cell.angle_beta   90.00
_cell.angle_gamma   90.00
#
_symmetry.space_group_name_H-M   'P 1'
#
loop_
_entity.id
_entity.type
_entity.pdbx_description
1 polymer ?
#
loop_
_entity_poly.entity_id
_entity_poly.type
_entity_poly.pdbx_seq_one_letter_code
_entity_poly.pdbx_strand_id
1 'polypeptide(L)'
;MFNVVIFGAPGCGKGTQSERIVNEYGLYHISTGEVLRDHISRGTELGVTADKFISQGQLIPDKLMIKVLEHVLDTHPEETSKGVIFDGFPRTIPQADALKALLEKRGTGLNAVVGLEVDENELITRILKRGQETGRADDNPETVKKRLDVYHSRTFPLEQYYVKEGLYHAINGNGTVDTIFAEIKSHLDSLK
;
A
#
# COMPACT_ATOMS: atom_id res chain seq x y z
N MET A 1 -7.42 15.96 9.27
CA MET A 1 -6.80 14.65 8.97
C MET A 1 -5.95 14.77 7.73
N PHE A 2 -4.75 14.20 7.72
CA PHE A 2 -3.86 14.19 6.56
C PHE A 2 -3.69 12.76 6.07
N ASN A 3 -4.40 12.39 5.01
CA ASN A 3 -4.48 11.01 4.52
C ASN A 3 -3.64 10.84 3.24
N VAL A 4 -2.77 9.87 3.24
CA VAL A 4 -1.81 9.60 2.15
C VAL A 4 -1.92 8.14 1.72
N VAL A 5 -1.94 7.90 0.42
CA VAL A 5 -1.70 6.56 -0.14
C VAL A 5 -0.26 6.48 -0.61
N ILE A 6 0.46 5.43 -0.22
CA ILE A 6 1.71 5.08 -0.85
C ILE A 6 1.46 3.98 -1.89
N PHE A 7 1.83 4.27 -3.12
CA PHE A 7 1.51 3.48 -4.31
C PHE A 7 2.78 2.98 -4.99
N GLY A 8 2.70 1.84 -5.66
CA GLY A 8 3.80 1.29 -6.44
C GLY A 8 3.83 -0.23 -6.43
N ALA A 9 4.65 -0.79 -7.32
CA ALA A 9 4.78 -2.22 -7.51
C ALA A 9 5.29 -2.95 -6.27
N PRO A 10 5.05 -4.27 -6.16
CA PRO A 10 5.72 -5.08 -5.14
C PRO A 10 7.25 -4.87 -5.19
N GLY A 11 7.88 -4.71 -4.04
CA GLY A 11 9.33 -4.51 -3.93
C GLY A 11 9.84 -3.09 -4.17
N CYS A 12 9.00 -2.11 -4.48
CA CYS A 12 9.42 -0.73 -4.75
C CYS A 12 9.84 0.08 -3.50
N GLY A 13 9.68 -0.46 -2.28
CA GLY A 13 10.12 0.21 -1.06
C GLY A 13 9.04 0.95 -0.26
N LYS A 14 7.73 0.69 -0.56
CA LYS A 14 6.61 1.31 0.17
C LYS A 14 6.73 1.23 1.68
N GLY A 15 6.96 0.03 2.22
CA GLY A 15 7.05 -0.16 3.67
C GLY A 15 8.13 0.70 4.32
N THR A 16 9.32 0.74 3.73
CA THR A 16 10.44 1.55 4.22
C THR A 16 10.12 3.04 4.22
N GLN A 17 9.48 3.54 3.17
CA GLN A 17 9.08 4.95 3.09
C GLN A 17 7.88 5.25 3.99
N SER A 18 6.94 4.30 4.13
CA SER A 18 5.80 4.44 5.04
C SER A 18 6.24 4.66 6.48
N GLU A 19 7.21 3.90 6.98
CA GLU A 19 7.75 4.08 8.33
C GLU A 19 8.32 5.49 8.54
N ARG A 20 9.04 6.03 7.55
CA ARG A 20 9.58 7.39 7.61
C ARG A 20 8.47 8.44 7.59
N ILE A 21 7.45 8.28 6.76
CA ILE A 21 6.29 9.18 6.69
C ILE A 21 5.54 9.17 8.03
N VAL A 22 5.34 7.98 8.62
CA VAL A 22 4.72 7.84 9.94
C VAL A 22 5.50 8.62 11.00
N ASN A 23 6.81 8.44 11.05
CA ASN A 23 7.68 9.10 12.03
C ASN A 23 7.71 10.62 11.86
N GLU A 24 7.69 11.11 10.63
CA GLU A 24 7.73 12.56 10.33
C GLU A 24 6.40 13.25 10.58
N TYR A 25 5.29 12.60 10.22
CA TYR A 25 3.96 13.24 10.21
C TYR A 25 3.04 12.76 11.34
N GLY A 26 3.41 11.73 12.07
CA GLY A 26 2.59 11.15 13.14
C GLY A 26 1.31 10.49 12.63
N LEU A 27 1.34 9.93 11.41
CA LEU A 27 0.19 9.28 10.80
C LEU A 27 0.02 7.83 11.31
N TYR A 28 -1.20 7.35 11.31
CA TYR A 28 -1.47 5.95 11.55
C TYR A 28 -1.17 5.11 10.30
N HIS A 29 -0.35 4.06 10.45
CA HIS A 29 0.03 3.20 9.32
C HIS A 29 -0.95 2.03 9.16
N ILE A 30 -1.63 1.97 8.04
CA ILE A 30 -2.43 0.81 7.65
C ILE A 30 -1.74 0.09 6.50
N SER A 31 -1.00 -0.98 6.82
CA SER A 31 -0.46 -1.90 5.82
C SER A 31 -1.36 -3.12 5.69
N THR A 32 -2.16 -3.16 4.62
CA THR A 32 -3.09 -4.27 4.40
C THR A 32 -2.37 -5.61 4.24
N GLY A 33 -1.17 -5.60 3.67
CA GLY A 33 -0.34 -6.81 3.57
C GLY A 33 0.09 -7.33 4.93
N GLU A 34 0.42 -6.46 5.88
CA GLU A 34 0.80 -6.85 7.25
C GLU A 34 -0.41 -7.35 8.03
N VAL A 35 -1.54 -6.65 7.94
CA VAL A 35 -2.80 -7.08 8.57
C VAL A 35 -3.17 -8.50 8.12
N LEU A 36 -3.12 -8.77 6.81
CA LEU A 36 -3.46 -10.10 6.29
C LEU A 36 -2.43 -11.17 6.70
N ARG A 37 -1.13 -10.86 6.70
CA ARG A 37 -0.09 -11.80 7.15
C ARG A 37 -0.19 -12.11 8.64
N ASP A 38 -0.56 -11.15 9.48
CA ASP A 38 -0.84 -11.37 10.89
C ASP A 38 -2.01 -12.35 11.06
N HIS A 39 -3.11 -12.14 10.33
CA HIS A 39 -4.24 -13.07 10.33
C HIS A 39 -3.87 -14.47 9.85
N ILE A 40 -3.02 -14.59 8.82
CA ILE A 40 -2.50 -15.88 8.35
C ILE A 40 -1.69 -16.57 9.44
N SER A 41 -0.76 -15.86 10.07
CA SER A 41 0.11 -16.42 11.12
C SER A 41 -0.68 -16.92 12.35
N ARG A 42 -1.80 -16.25 12.67
CA ARG A 42 -2.70 -16.64 13.76
C ARG A 42 -3.75 -17.69 13.36
N GLY A 43 -3.79 -18.09 12.08
CA GLY A 43 -4.75 -19.08 11.60
C GLY A 43 -6.21 -18.67 11.71
N THR A 44 -6.52 -17.38 11.68
CA THR A 44 -7.91 -16.90 11.73
C THR A 44 -8.67 -17.27 10.45
N GLU A 45 -10.00 -17.24 10.48
CA GLU A 45 -10.84 -17.48 9.28
C GLU A 45 -10.48 -16.55 8.12
N LEU A 46 -10.25 -15.27 8.42
CA LEU A 46 -9.74 -14.29 7.44
C LEU A 46 -8.36 -14.70 6.93
N GLY A 47 -7.45 -15.13 7.81
CA GLY A 47 -6.10 -15.58 7.44
C GLY A 47 -6.12 -16.79 6.53
N VAL A 48 -6.91 -17.80 6.85
CA VAL A 48 -7.09 -19.01 6.00
C VAL A 48 -7.64 -18.63 4.63
N THR A 49 -8.57 -17.70 4.56
CA THR A 49 -9.11 -17.20 3.29
C THR A 49 -8.07 -16.41 2.52
N ALA A 50 -7.36 -15.49 3.18
CA ALA A 50 -6.35 -14.64 2.55
C ALA A 50 -5.18 -15.44 1.98
N ASP A 51 -4.73 -16.48 2.69
CA ASP A 51 -3.60 -17.32 2.27
C ASP A 51 -3.85 -17.99 0.91
N LYS A 52 -5.08 -18.39 0.62
CA LYS A 52 -5.45 -18.99 -0.69
C LYS A 52 -5.15 -18.08 -1.88
N PHE A 53 -5.18 -16.76 -1.68
CA PHE A 53 -4.89 -15.76 -2.71
C PHE A 53 -3.44 -15.30 -2.66
N ILE A 54 -2.95 -14.94 -1.48
CA ILE A 54 -1.62 -14.34 -1.29
C ILE A 54 -0.52 -15.30 -1.66
N SER A 55 -0.61 -16.57 -1.26
CA SER A 55 0.38 -17.61 -1.62
C SER A 55 0.50 -17.84 -3.13
N GLN A 56 -0.53 -17.49 -3.89
CA GLN A 56 -0.55 -17.57 -5.36
C GLN A 56 -0.21 -16.22 -6.03
N GLY A 57 0.12 -15.18 -5.27
CA GLY A 57 0.41 -13.84 -5.79
C GLY A 57 -0.82 -13.06 -6.26
N GLN A 58 -2.01 -13.48 -5.85
CA GLN A 58 -3.29 -12.86 -6.21
C GLN A 58 -3.78 -11.90 -5.13
N LEU A 59 -4.70 -10.99 -5.52
CA LEU A 59 -5.41 -10.12 -4.59
C LEU A 59 -6.60 -10.86 -3.98
N ILE A 60 -6.87 -10.61 -2.69
CA ILE A 60 -8.13 -11.05 -2.08
C ILE A 60 -9.32 -10.30 -2.70
N PRO A 61 -10.54 -10.85 -2.64
CA PRO A 61 -11.72 -10.17 -3.18
C PRO A 61 -11.91 -8.76 -2.62
N ASP A 62 -12.24 -7.79 -3.49
CA ASP A 62 -12.36 -6.37 -3.12
C ASP A 62 -13.30 -6.14 -1.94
N LYS A 63 -14.48 -6.79 -1.94
CA LYS A 63 -15.45 -6.66 -0.84
C LYS A 63 -14.89 -7.09 0.51
N LEU A 64 -14.05 -8.13 0.53
CA LEU A 64 -13.42 -8.61 1.76
C LEU A 64 -12.36 -7.62 2.23
N MET A 65 -11.52 -7.11 1.32
CA MET A 65 -10.49 -6.13 1.65
C MET A 65 -11.08 -4.82 2.17
N ILE A 66 -12.17 -4.35 1.56
CA ILE A 66 -12.87 -3.14 2.01
C ILE A 66 -13.39 -3.31 3.45
N LYS A 67 -13.99 -4.45 3.77
CA LYS A 67 -14.45 -4.75 5.15
C LYS A 67 -13.29 -4.79 6.15
N VAL A 68 -12.15 -5.35 5.77
CA VAL A 68 -10.95 -5.35 6.62
C VAL A 68 -10.49 -3.94 6.91
N LEU A 69 -10.39 -3.08 5.88
CA LEU A 69 -10.01 -1.68 6.04
C LEU A 69 -11.01 -0.91 6.91
N GLU A 70 -12.31 -1.07 6.66
CA GLU A 70 -13.37 -0.43 7.42
C GLU A 70 -13.27 -0.80 8.91
N HIS A 71 -13.08 -2.08 9.21
CA HIS A 71 -12.87 -2.56 10.56
C HIS A 71 -11.65 -1.94 11.25
N VAL A 72 -10.51 -1.86 10.55
CA VAL A 72 -9.29 -1.23 11.09
C VAL A 72 -9.55 0.24 11.43
N LEU A 73 -10.20 0.99 10.54
CA LEU A 73 -10.52 2.40 10.76
C LEU A 73 -11.52 2.60 11.91
N ASP A 74 -12.49 1.71 12.07
CA ASP A 74 -13.52 1.80 13.12
C ASP A 74 -12.98 1.43 14.50
N THR A 75 -11.95 0.58 14.56
CA THR A 75 -11.36 0.12 15.83
C THR A 75 -10.23 1.02 16.35
N HIS A 76 -9.74 1.97 15.54
CA HIS A 76 -8.62 2.87 15.88
C HIS A 76 -8.96 4.35 15.66
N PRO A 77 -10.07 4.87 16.22
CA PRO A 77 -10.52 6.22 15.91
C PRO A 77 -9.57 7.32 16.46
N GLU A 78 -8.93 7.08 17.60
CA GLU A 78 -8.00 8.03 18.21
C GLU A 78 -6.68 8.08 17.45
N GLU A 79 -6.11 6.92 17.13
CA GLU A 79 -4.84 6.78 16.41
C GLU A 79 -4.93 7.36 15.00
N THR A 80 -6.08 7.22 14.34
CA THR A 80 -6.33 7.74 12.99
C THR A 80 -6.69 9.22 12.95
N SER A 81 -6.87 9.87 14.10
CA SER A 81 -7.35 11.26 14.21
C SER A 81 -6.46 12.29 13.50
N LYS A 82 -5.15 12.10 13.46
CA LYS A 82 -4.21 12.97 12.73
C LYS A 82 -4.21 12.70 11.23
N GLY A 83 -4.54 11.48 10.84
CA GLY A 83 -4.55 10.98 9.47
C GLY A 83 -3.91 9.61 9.34
N VAL A 84 -3.99 9.06 8.15
CA VAL A 84 -3.61 7.68 7.84
C VAL A 84 -2.68 7.64 6.63
N ILE A 85 -1.67 6.77 6.70
CA ILE A 85 -0.96 6.31 5.52
C ILE A 85 -1.47 4.92 5.15
N PHE A 86 -2.01 4.80 3.93
CA PHE A 86 -2.49 3.54 3.36
C PHE A 86 -1.39 2.90 2.53
N ASP A 87 -0.91 1.75 2.97
CA ASP A 87 0.10 0.92 2.27
C ASP A 87 -0.53 -0.39 1.80
N GLY A 88 -0.46 -0.63 0.50
CA GLY A 88 -1.05 -1.81 -0.12
C GLY A 88 -2.57 -1.76 -0.31
N PHE A 89 -3.17 -0.60 -0.16
CA PHE A 89 -4.57 -0.31 -0.46
C PHE A 89 -4.70 1.16 -0.91
N PRO A 90 -5.50 1.48 -1.95
CA PRO A 90 -6.23 0.56 -2.81
C PRO A 90 -5.30 -0.17 -3.81
N ARG A 91 -5.75 -1.30 -4.35
CA ARG A 91 -5.07 -2.06 -5.41
C ARG A 91 -5.93 -2.25 -6.66
N THR A 92 -7.18 -1.82 -6.62
CA THR A 92 -8.14 -1.87 -7.74
C THR A 92 -9.00 -0.63 -7.75
N ILE A 93 -9.60 -0.31 -8.90
CA ILE A 93 -10.52 0.83 -9.03
C ILE A 93 -11.69 0.73 -8.04
N PRO A 94 -12.40 -0.42 -7.88
CA PRO A 94 -13.44 -0.53 -6.86
C PRO A 94 -12.96 -0.26 -5.43
N GLN A 95 -11.72 -0.62 -5.11
CA GLN A 95 -11.13 -0.29 -3.81
C GLN A 95 -10.85 1.22 -3.66
N ALA A 96 -10.42 1.89 -4.73
CA ALA A 96 -10.21 3.34 -4.72
C ALA A 96 -11.53 4.11 -4.50
N ASP A 97 -12.58 3.71 -5.21
CA ASP A 97 -13.92 4.29 -5.03
C ASP A 97 -14.44 4.07 -3.60
N ALA A 98 -14.23 2.87 -3.05
CA ALA A 98 -14.60 2.55 -1.69
C ALA A 98 -13.80 3.37 -0.66
N LEU A 99 -12.48 3.56 -0.86
CA LEU A 99 -11.66 4.41 0.00
C LEU A 99 -12.18 5.84 0.02
N LYS A 100 -12.48 6.40 -1.15
CA LYS A 100 -13.05 7.75 -1.28
C LYS A 100 -14.34 7.88 -0.47
N ALA A 101 -15.28 6.97 -0.68
CA ALA A 101 -16.57 6.96 0.06
C ALA A 101 -16.38 6.79 1.59
N LEU A 102 -15.45 5.92 2.00
CA LEU A 102 -15.15 5.71 3.43
C LEU A 102 -14.57 6.95 4.11
N LEU A 103 -13.69 7.68 3.43
CA LEU A 103 -13.10 8.91 3.96
C LEU A 103 -14.14 10.05 3.97
N GLU A 104 -14.92 10.21 2.92
CA GLU A 104 -16.01 11.19 2.85
C GLU A 104 -17.06 10.99 3.97
N LYS A 105 -17.47 9.74 4.23
CA LYS A 105 -18.36 9.38 5.34
C LYS A 105 -17.80 9.78 6.71
N ARG A 106 -16.46 9.84 6.83
CA ARG A 106 -15.75 10.27 8.05
C ARG A 106 -15.44 11.78 8.06
N GLY A 107 -15.98 12.55 7.12
CA GLY A 107 -15.76 14.01 7.03
C GLY A 107 -14.34 14.40 6.62
N THR A 108 -13.63 13.53 5.91
CA THR A 108 -12.26 13.76 5.44
C THR A 108 -12.10 13.29 3.99
N GLY A 109 -10.91 13.46 3.44
CA GLY A 109 -10.57 13.02 2.08
C GLY A 109 -9.13 12.54 1.98
N LEU A 110 -8.74 12.10 0.81
CA LEU A 110 -7.36 11.77 0.48
C LEU A 110 -6.62 13.04 0.08
N ASN A 111 -5.42 13.26 0.63
CA ASN A 111 -4.61 14.44 0.38
C ASN A 111 -3.54 14.22 -0.68
N ALA A 112 -2.97 13.02 -0.74
CA ALA A 112 -1.93 12.69 -1.70
C ALA A 112 -1.88 11.18 -2.01
N VAL A 113 -1.42 10.87 -3.21
CA VAL A 113 -1.01 9.53 -3.63
C VAL A 113 0.45 9.63 -4.10
N VAL A 114 1.35 9.07 -3.32
CA VAL A 114 2.78 9.04 -3.61
C VAL A 114 3.10 7.75 -4.35
N GLY A 115 3.44 7.85 -5.63
CA GLY A 115 3.79 6.71 -6.50
C GLY A 115 5.30 6.48 -6.55
N LEU A 116 5.77 5.34 -6.07
CA LEU A 116 7.18 4.94 -6.18
C LEU A 116 7.41 4.19 -7.48
N GLU A 117 8.17 4.76 -8.40
CA GLU A 117 8.53 4.17 -9.69
C GLU A 117 9.93 3.54 -9.61
N VAL A 118 10.00 2.23 -9.88
CA VAL A 118 11.24 1.44 -9.83
C VAL A 118 11.29 0.52 -11.04
N ASP A 119 12.49 0.34 -11.59
CA ASP A 119 12.72 -0.56 -12.72
C ASP A 119 12.37 -2.01 -12.36
N GLU A 120 11.75 -2.74 -13.28
CA GLU A 120 11.23 -4.09 -13.04
C GLU A 120 12.33 -5.08 -12.61
N ASN A 121 13.52 -5.01 -13.21
CA ASN A 121 14.64 -5.87 -12.83
C ASN A 121 15.09 -5.61 -11.38
N GLU A 122 15.08 -4.35 -10.96
CA GLU A 122 15.38 -3.97 -9.58
C GLU A 122 14.29 -4.46 -8.62
N LEU A 123 13.01 -4.37 -9.00
CA LEU A 123 11.90 -4.91 -8.21
C LEU A 123 12.06 -6.40 -7.94
N ILE A 124 12.36 -7.18 -8.98
CA ILE A 124 12.56 -8.64 -8.87
C ILE A 124 13.72 -8.94 -7.91
N THR A 125 14.85 -8.26 -8.07
CA THR A 125 16.03 -8.40 -7.21
C THR A 125 15.69 -8.13 -5.75
N ARG A 126 14.99 -7.02 -5.47
CA ARG A 126 14.60 -6.64 -4.10
C ARG A 126 13.62 -7.63 -3.48
N ILE A 127 12.65 -8.12 -4.24
CA ILE A 127 11.67 -9.10 -3.73
C ILE A 127 12.33 -10.42 -3.38
N LEU A 128 13.20 -10.95 -4.26
CA LEU A 128 13.88 -12.21 -4.02
C LEU A 128 14.84 -12.12 -2.83
N LYS A 129 15.57 -11.02 -2.70
CA LYS A 129 16.41 -10.77 -1.54
C LYS A 129 15.59 -10.73 -0.25
N ARG A 130 14.47 -10.00 -0.24
CA ARG A 130 13.56 -9.95 0.91
C ARG A 130 13.01 -11.34 1.27
N GLY A 131 12.68 -12.16 0.28
CA GLY A 131 12.24 -13.55 0.49
C GLY A 131 13.27 -14.39 1.21
N GLN A 132 14.55 -14.25 0.85
CA GLN A 132 15.66 -14.92 1.53
C GLN A 132 15.84 -14.44 2.97
N GLU A 133 15.71 -13.14 3.21
CA GLU A 133 15.92 -12.52 4.52
C GLU A 133 14.75 -12.74 5.49
N THR A 134 13.51 -12.73 4.99
CA THR A 134 12.29 -12.73 5.83
C THR A 134 11.49 -14.03 5.77
N GLY A 135 11.79 -14.91 4.82
CA GLY A 135 11.04 -16.16 4.63
C GLY A 135 9.59 -15.96 4.16
N ARG A 136 9.24 -14.82 3.56
CA ARG A 136 7.89 -14.59 3.01
C ARG A 136 7.56 -15.62 1.94
N ALA A 137 6.44 -16.31 2.09
CA ALA A 137 5.99 -17.35 1.18
C ALA A 137 5.67 -16.84 -0.23
N ASP A 138 5.27 -15.56 -0.37
CA ASP A 138 4.93 -14.91 -1.63
C ASP A 138 6.12 -14.20 -2.31
N ASP A 139 7.33 -14.29 -1.77
CA ASP A 139 8.55 -13.69 -2.31
C ASP A 139 9.48 -14.74 -2.96
N ASN A 140 8.93 -15.66 -3.73
CA ASN A 140 9.67 -16.66 -4.50
C ASN A 140 9.60 -16.35 -6.01
N PRO A 141 10.52 -16.92 -6.85
CA PRO A 141 10.59 -16.58 -8.27
C PRO A 141 9.30 -16.81 -9.07
N GLU A 142 8.54 -17.84 -8.73
CA GLU A 142 7.28 -18.16 -9.42
C GLU A 142 6.18 -17.13 -9.07
N THR A 143 6.04 -16.81 -7.80
CA THR A 143 5.01 -15.89 -7.31
C THR A 143 5.30 -14.44 -7.67
N VAL A 144 6.59 -14.03 -7.71
CA VAL A 144 7.01 -12.67 -8.08
C VAL A 144 6.45 -12.27 -9.45
N LYS A 145 6.59 -13.15 -10.46
CA LYS A 145 6.08 -12.85 -11.79
C LYS A 145 4.56 -12.65 -11.78
N LYS A 146 3.82 -13.52 -11.12
CA LYS A 146 2.36 -13.40 -10.99
C LYS A 146 1.94 -12.11 -10.28
N ARG A 147 2.68 -11.70 -9.25
CA ARG A 147 2.42 -10.45 -8.53
C ARG A 147 2.66 -9.23 -9.40
N LEU A 148 3.68 -9.22 -10.24
CA LEU A 148 3.93 -8.13 -11.19
C LEU A 148 2.85 -8.10 -12.28
N ASP A 149 2.43 -9.24 -12.82
CA ASP A 149 1.33 -9.34 -13.79
C ASP A 149 0.02 -8.80 -13.20
N VAL A 150 -0.31 -9.16 -11.96
CA VAL A 150 -1.48 -8.63 -11.24
C VAL A 150 -1.36 -7.13 -11.00
N TYR A 151 -0.16 -6.65 -10.62
CA TYR A 151 0.09 -5.23 -10.46
C TYR A 151 -0.18 -4.46 -11.75
N HIS A 152 0.43 -4.89 -12.86
CA HIS A 152 0.27 -4.20 -14.16
C HIS A 152 -1.18 -4.21 -14.67
N SER A 153 -1.89 -5.33 -14.49
CA SER A 153 -3.25 -5.47 -15.00
C SER A 153 -4.33 -4.86 -14.09
N ARG A 154 -4.16 -4.90 -12.77
CA ARG A 154 -5.20 -4.54 -11.80
C ARG A 154 -4.91 -3.25 -11.03
N THR A 155 -3.65 -2.99 -10.70
CA THR A 155 -3.24 -1.93 -9.79
C THR A 155 -2.68 -0.71 -10.53
N PHE A 156 -1.86 -0.90 -11.54
CA PHE A 156 -1.28 0.19 -12.32
C PHE A 156 -2.32 1.17 -12.91
N PRO A 157 -3.53 0.74 -13.35
CA PRO A 157 -4.58 1.66 -13.79
C PRO A 157 -4.99 2.71 -12.76
N LEU A 158 -4.72 2.49 -11.47
CA LEU A 158 -4.97 3.48 -10.41
C LEU A 158 -4.11 4.74 -10.54
N GLU A 159 -2.94 4.66 -11.17
CA GLU A 159 -2.11 5.83 -11.45
C GLU A 159 -2.93 6.88 -12.22
N GLN A 160 -3.50 6.48 -13.37
CA GLN A 160 -4.33 7.39 -14.16
C GLN A 160 -5.60 7.85 -13.44
N TYR A 161 -6.19 6.97 -12.63
CA TYR A 161 -7.33 7.33 -11.78
C TYR A 161 -6.97 8.50 -10.85
N TYR A 162 -5.85 8.40 -10.14
CA TYR A 162 -5.43 9.45 -9.20
C TYR A 162 -4.79 10.68 -9.88
N VAL A 163 -4.21 10.52 -11.06
CA VAL A 163 -3.79 11.67 -11.90
C VAL A 163 -5.01 12.52 -12.28
N LYS A 164 -6.13 11.91 -12.68
CA LYS A 164 -7.39 12.61 -12.99
C LYS A 164 -8.00 13.30 -11.77
N GLU A 165 -7.84 12.73 -10.59
CA GLU A 165 -8.26 13.34 -9.32
C GLU A 165 -7.30 14.45 -8.83
N GLY A 166 -6.16 14.65 -9.51
CA GLY A 166 -5.15 15.64 -9.13
C GLY A 166 -4.36 15.29 -7.85
N LEU A 167 -4.35 14.02 -7.47
CA LEU A 167 -3.76 13.54 -6.21
C LEU A 167 -2.42 12.80 -6.38
N TYR A 168 -2.11 12.33 -7.60
CA TYR A 168 -0.93 11.49 -7.85
C TYR A 168 0.35 12.31 -8.01
N HIS A 169 1.40 11.88 -7.33
CA HIS A 169 2.75 12.41 -7.47
C HIS A 169 3.75 11.26 -7.62
N ALA A 170 4.43 11.21 -8.76
CA ALA A 170 5.46 10.22 -9.07
C ALA A 170 6.78 10.56 -8.37
N ILE A 171 7.41 9.57 -7.76
CA ILE A 171 8.72 9.66 -7.11
C ILE A 171 9.63 8.59 -7.70
N ASN A 172 10.84 8.96 -8.10
CA ASN A 172 11.82 8.00 -8.57
C ASN A 172 12.33 7.13 -7.41
N GLY A 173 11.94 5.86 -7.41
CA GLY A 173 12.29 4.88 -6.38
C GLY A 173 13.61 4.15 -6.59
N ASN A 174 14.42 4.51 -7.61
CA ASN A 174 15.73 3.91 -7.86
C ASN A 174 16.88 4.54 -7.04
N GLY A 175 16.61 5.59 -6.27
CA GLY A 175 17.58 6.26 -5.41
C GLY A 175 17.86 5.56 -4.08
N THR A 176 18.60 6.24 -3.21
CA THR A 176 18.76 5.80 -1.82
C THR A 176 17.49 6.03 -1.01
N VAL A 177 17.35 5.33 0.10
CA VAL A 177 16.19 5.51 1.00
C VAL A 177 16.05 6.97 1.43
N ASP A 178 17.17 7.65 1.71
CA ASP A 178 17.17 9.05 2.17
C ASP A 178 16.80 10.03 1.05
N THR A 179 17.31 9.85 -0.17
CA THR A 179 16.98 10.73 -1.31
C THR A 179 15.51 10.59 -1.71
N ILE A 180 14.99 9.37 -1.74
CA ILE A 180 13.58 9.11 -2.01
C ILE A 180 12.70 9.77 -0.93
N PHE A 181 13.05 9.61 0.34
CA PHE A 181 12.29 10.23 1.42
C PHE A 181 12.33 11.76 1.38
N ALA A 182 13.45 12.36 1.06
CA ALA A 182 13.57 13.82 0.92
C ALA A 182 12.62 14.38 -0.16
N GLU A 183 12.48 13.67 -1.29
CA GLU A 183 11.55 14.03 -2.36
C GLU A 183 10.10 13.89 -1.92
N ILE A 184 9.74 12.75 -1.28
CA ILE A 184 8.42 12.53 -0.69
C ILE A 184 8.07 13.65 0.30
N LYS A 185 8.99 13.95 1.24
CA LYS A 185 8.80 14.99 2.26
C LYS A 185 8.58 16.35 1.63
N SER A 186 9.39 16.73 0.65
CA SER A 186 9.24 18.01 -0.06
C SER A 186 7.85 18.14 -0.69
N HIS A 187 7.33 17.07 -1.30
CA HIS A 187 5.98 17.07 -1.86
C HIS A 187 4.91 17.18 -0.78
N LEU A 188 4.95 16.33 0.25
CA LEU A 188 3.94 16.31 1.30
C LEU A 188 3.90 17.62 2.12
N ASP A 189 5.05 18.24 2.36
CA ASP A 189 5.13 19.53 3.04
C ASP A 189 4.48 20.67 2.22
N SER A 190 4.50 20.57 0.89
CA SER A 190 3.84 21.56 0.01
C SER A 190 2.31 21.50 0.05
N LEU A 191 1.74 20.42 0.60
CA LEU A 191 0.28 20.19 0.70
C LEU A 191 -0.30 20.55 2.07
N LYS A 192 0.53 20.94 3.02
CA LYS A 192 0.13 21.38 4.38
C LYS A 192 -0.01 22.88 4.46
#